data_0712240ef3dfdfbace496b7f66ad8367
#
_entry.id   0712240ef3dfdfbace496b7f66ad8367
#
_cell.length_a   1.000
_cell.length_b   1.000
_cell.length_c   1.000
_cell.angle_alpha   90.00
_cell.angle_beta   90.00
_cell.angle_gamma   90.00
#
_symmetry.space_group_name_H-M   'P 1'
#
loop_
_entity.id
_entity.type
_entity.pdbx_description
1 polymer ?
#
loop_
_entity_poly.entity_id
_entity_poly.type
_entity_poly.pdbx_seq_one_letter_code
_entity_poly.pdbx_strand_id
1 'polypeptide(L)'
;MSENPNPAPAATPSLTLAVTTTGANPLAFDPPSLEAPANTVIQVDYLNDSPVPHNINFFAGADSSAESLGKTTVETGPGATESVIFRTPAAPGDYYFWCDVHGAAMSGMLHVH
;
A
#
# COMPACT_ATOMS: atom_id res chain seq x y z
N MET A 1 25.24 16.29 5.83
CA MET A 1 24.80 15.66 5.60
C MET A 1 24.37 15.30 5.50
N SER A 2 24.36 15.13 5.25
CA SER A 2 23.93 14.45 4.88
C SER A 2 23.23 14.48 4.54
N GLU A 3 23.21 14.61 4.32
CA GLU A 3 22.54 14.32 3.81
C GLU A 3 21.93 13.58 3.33
N ASN A 4 21.80 13.37 4.01
CA ASN A 4 21.13 12.24 3.45
C ASN A 4 20.03 12.68 2.48
N PRO A 5 20.19 12.41 1.18
CA PRO A 5 19.23 12.89 0.20
C PRO A 5 17.89 12.14 0.26
N ASN A 6 17.83 11.04 0.99
CA ASN A 6 16.63 10.23 1.09
C ASN A 6 15.97 10.46 2.43
N PRO A 7 15.02 11.39 2.52
CA PRO A 7 14.38 11.70 3.82
C PRO A 7 13.41 10.62 4.28
N ALA A 8 13.01 9.70 3.39
CA ALA A 8 11.97 8.73 3.75
C ALA A 8 12.37 7.87 4.94
N PRO A 9 13.63 7.38 5.04
CA PRO A 9 14.02 6.58 6.20
C PRO A 9 13.96 7.35 7.51
N ALA A 10 14.01 8.66 7.47
CA ALA A 10 13.96 9.46 8.67
C ALA A 10 12.55 9.64 9.18
N ALA A 11 11.54 9.35 8.36
CA ALA A 11 10.16 9.55 8.76
C ALA A 11 9.66 8.37 9.58
N THR A 12 9.11 8.66 10.75
CA THR A 12 8.51 7.65 11.61
C THR A 12 7.03 7.61 11.34
N PRO A 13 6.45 6.43 11.03
CA PRO A 13 5.02 6.34 10.80
C PRO A 13 4.22 6.72 12.04
N SER A 14 3.16 7.48 11.83
CA SER A 14 2.21 7.81 12.89
C SER A 14 1.08 6.80 12.95
N LEU A 15 0.94 5.96 11.94
CA LEU A 15 -0.14 5.00 11.83
C LEU A 15 0.38 3.79 11.06
N THR A 16 0.03 2.59 11.53
CA THR A 16 0.32 1.35 10.82
C THR A 16 -1.00 0.65 10.49
N LEU A 17 -1.16 0.29 9.22
CA LEU A 17 -2.32 -0.44 8.73
C LEU A 17 -1.89 -1.82 8.29
N ALA A 18 -2.79 -2.79 8.39
CA ALA A 18 -2.52 -4.17 8.00
C ALA A 18 -3.47 -4.59 6.88
N VAL A 19 -2.91 -5.24 5.86
CA VAL A 19 -3.67 -5.78 4.72
C VAL A 19 -3.18 -7.19 4.47
N THR A 20 -4.11 -8.09 4.17
CA THR A 20 -3.80 -9.49 3.92
C THR A 20 -4.46 -9.97 2.64
N THR A 21 -3.80 -10.88 1.93
CA THR A 21 -4.41 -11.69 0.88
C THR A 21 -4.36 -13.14 1.33
N THR A 22 -5.49 -13.84 1.30
CA THR A 22 -5.58 -15.22 1.76
C THR A 22 -5.65 -16.19 0.59
N GLY A 23 -5.30 -17.46 0.85
CA GLY A 23 -5.43 -18.50 -0.16
C GLY A 23 -6.87 -18.80 -0.55
N ALA A 24 -7.83 -18.52 0.34
CA ALA A 24 -9.25 -18.70 0.04
C ALA A 24 -9.76 -17.60 -0.89
N ASN A 25 -9.10 -16.44 -0.93
CA ASN A 25 -9.51 -15.30 -1.75
C ASN A 25 -8.26 -14.68 -2.39
N PRO A 26 -7.62 -15.41 -3.31
CA PRO A 26 -6.24 -15.09 -3.71
C PRO A 26 -6.10 -13.86 -4.61
N LEU A 27 -7.19 -13.24 -5.04
CA LEU A 27 -7.17 -12.02 -5.86
C LEU A 27 -7.85 -10.86 -5.16
N ALA A 28 -7.78 -10.82 -3.83
CA ALA A 28 -8.40 -9.75 -3.06
C ALA A 28 -7.47 -9.24 -1.97
N PHE A 29 -7.60 -7.97 -1.65
CA PHE A 29 -7.03 -7.39 -0.43
C PHE A 29 -8.10 -7.42 0.66
N ASP A 30 -7.68 -7.74 1.86
CA ASP A 30 -8.55 -7.74 3.04
C ASP A 30 -7.88 -6.90 4.14
N PRO A 31 -8.43 -5.74 4.49
CA PRO A 31 -9.64 -5.14 3.93
C PRO A 31 -9.39 -4.45 2.58
N PRO A 32 -10.41 -4.31 1.74
CA PRO A 32 -10.26 -3.60 0.46
C PRO A 32 -10.36 -2.09 0.58
N SER A 33 -10.65 -1.60 1.76
CA SER A 33 -10.82 -0.19 2.06
C SER A 33 -10.02 0.15 3.30
N LEU A 34 -9.20 1.19 3.19
CA LEU A 34 -8.34 1.66 4.28
C LEU A 34 -8.65 3.13 4.55
N GLU A 35 -8.32 3.60 5.76
CA GLU A 35 -8.49 4.99 6.14
C GLU A 35 -7.23 5.53 6.79
N ALA A 36 -6.91 6.77 6.49
CA ALA A 36 -5.77 7.45 7.09
C ALA A 36 -5.97 8.98 7.05
N PRO A 37 -5.38 9.71 8.00
CA PRO A 37 -5.38 11.18 7.93
C PRO A 37 -4.56 11.67 6.75
N ALA A 38 -4.89 12.87 6.27
CA ALA A 38 -4.14 13.53 5.21
C ALA A 38 -2.76 13.95 5.72
N ASN A 39 -1.81 14.06 4.81
CA ASN A 39 -0.48 14.59 5.06
C ASN A 39 0.22 13.90 6.24
N THR A 40 0.10 12.58 6.32
CA THR A 40 0.55 11.78 7.44
C THR A 40 1.43 10.65 6.92
N VAL A 41 2.54 10.40 7.59
CA VAL A 41 3.39 9.23 7.26
C VAL A 41 2.73 8.00 7.84
N ILE A 42 2.42 7.04 6.97
CA ILE A 42 1.82 5.77 7.38
C ILE A 42 2.68 4.61 6.92
N GLN A 43 2.54 3.49 7.61
CA GLN A 43 3.13 2.22 7.22
C GLN A 43 1.99 1.25 6.92
N VAL A 44 2.10 0.54 5.81
CA VAL A 44 1.16 -0.53 5.49
C VAL A 44 1.95 -1.83 5.50
N ASP A 45 1.53 -2.74 6.37
CA ASP A 45 2.08 -4.08 6.46
C ASP A 45 1.21 -5.00 5.63
N TYR A 46 1.80 -5.63 4.62
CA TYR A 46 1.07 -6.52 3.73
C TYR A 46 1.52 -7.96 3.94
N LEU A 47 0.56 -8.84 4.21
CA LEU A 47 0.78 -10.28 4.31
C LEU A 47 0.18 -10.96 3.09
N ASN A 48 1.02 -11.57 2.26
CA ASN A 48 0.56 -12.44 1.20
C ASN A 48 0.53 -13.87 1.72
N ASP A 49 -0.65 -14.30 2.15
CA ASP A 49 -0.86 -15.65 2.67
C ASP A 49 -1.53 -16.53 1.61
N SER A 50 -1.09 -16.37 0.37
CA SER A 50 -1.55 -17.14 -0.78
C SER A 50 -0.36 -17.63 -1.58
N PRO A 51 -0.52 -18.67 -2.40
CA PRO A 51 0.57 -19.16 -3.25
C PRO A 51 0.75 -18.35 -4.55
N VAL A 52 0.00 -17.28 -4.72
CA VAL A 52 0.03 -16.43 -5.91
C VAL A 52 0.93 -15.22 -5.64
N PRO A 53 1.77 -14.79 -6.60
CA PRO A 53 2.59 -13.60 -6.41
C PRO A 53 1.75 -12.34 -6.32
N HIS A 54 2.05 -11.48 -5.32
CA HIS A 54 1.34 -10.22 -5.10
C HIS A 54 2.26 -9.15 -4.57
N ASN A 55 1.85 -7.90 -4.78
CA ASN A 55 2.35 -6.74 -4.05
C ASN A 55 1.18 -5.79 -3.78
N ILE A 56 1.45 -4.67 -3.11
CA ILE A 56 0.46 -3.59 -2.97
C ILE A 56 1.15 -2.29 -3.37
N ASN A 57 0.49 -1.51 -4.21
CA ASN A 57 1.00 -0.26 -4.76
C ASN A 57 -0.06 0.82 -4.60
N PHE A 58 0.29 1.91 -3.91
CA PHE A 58 -0.61 3.03 -3.63
C PHE A 58 -0.34 4.16 -4.61
N PHE A 59 -1.41 4.79 -5.09
CA PHE A 59 -1.33 5.83 -6.11
C PHE A 59 -1.78 7.19 -5.59
N ALA A 60 -1.25 8.24 -6.16
CA ALA A 60 -1.55 9.63 -5.78
C ALA A 60 -2.83 10.16 -6.41
N GLY A 61 -3.72 9.29 -6.85
CA GLY A 61 -4.96 9.67 -7.50
C GLY A 61 -5.99 8.57 -7.44
N ALA A 62 -7.07 8.75 -8.18
CA ALA A 62 -8.23 7.86 -8.14
C ALA A 62 -8.06 6.60 -8.97
N ASP A 63 -6.96 6.48 -9.73
CA ASP A 63 -6.68 5.30 -10.54
C ASP A 63 -5.18 5.12 -10.75
N SER A 64 -4.80 4.08 -11.47
CA SER A 64 -3.42 3.68 -11.65
C SER A 64 -2.64 4.56 -12.65
N SER A 65 -3.27 5.54 -13.25
CA SER A 65 -2.57 6.49 -14.10
C SER A 65 -1.80 7.53 -13.30
N ALA A 66 -2.12 7.65 -12.00
CA ALA A 66 -1.44 8.58 -11.12
C ALA A 66 -0.06 8.03 -10.71
N GLU A 67 0.75 8.90 -10.17
CA GLU A 67 2.07 8.54 -9.66
C GLU A 67 1.95 7.61 -8.45
N SER A 68 2.88 6.67 -8.31
CA SER A 68 2.92 5.80 -7.14
C SER A 68 3.40 6.57 -5.93
N LEU A 69 2.68 6.44 -4.82
CA LEU A 69 3.09 6.96 -3.52
C LEU A 69 4.07 6.03 -2.84
N GLY A 70 3.99 4.74 -3.13
CA GLY A 70 4.82 3.72 -2.54
C GLY A 70 4.26 2.35 -2.83
N LYS A 71 5.15 1.35 -2.86
CA LYS A 71 4.73 -0.02 -3.15
C LYS A 71 5.67 -1.00 -2.47
N THR A 72 5.17 -2.21 -2.24
CA THR A 72 5.99 -3.33 -1.79
C THR A 72 6.59 -4.05 -2.98
N THR A 73 7.57 -4.92 -2.73
CA THR A 73 8.05 -5.85 -3.76
C THR A 73 7.04 -6.96 -3.97
N VAL A 74 7.09 -7.59 -5.15
CA VAL A 74 6.24 -8.74 -5.45
C VAL A 74 6.83 -9.97 -4.76
N GLU A 75 6.01 -10.62 -3.95
CA GLU A 75 6.43 -11.81 -3.20
C GLU A 75 5.38 -12.89 -3.36
N THR A 76 5.82 -14.13 -3.25
CA THR A 76 4.95 -15.31 -3.30
C THR A 76 4.87 -15.91 -1.91
N GLY A 77 3.65 -16.13 -1.41
CA GLY A 77 3.43 -16.78 -0.12
C GLY A 77 3.29 -18.28 -0.26
N PRO A 78 2.64 -18.89 0.73
CA PRO A 78 2.01 -18.23 1.88
C PRO A 78 3.01 -17.73 2.92
N GLY A 79 2.58 -16.72 3.67
CA GLY A 79 3.35 -16.19 4.78
C GLY A 79 4.36 -15.12 4.42
N ALA A 80 4.36 -14.61 3.19
CA ALA A 80 5.27 -13.55 2.78
C ALA A 80 4.78 -12.20 3.31
N THR A 81 5.66 -11.46 3.98
CA THR A 81 5.34 -10.16 4.54
C THR A 81 6.22 -9.08 3.94
N GLU A 82 5.63 -7.93 3.67
CA GLU A 82 6.30 -6.75 3.16
C GLU A 82 5.68 -5.52 3.78
N SER A 83 6.45 -4.45 3.87
CA SER A 83 5.94 -3.17 4.39
C SER A 83 6.30 -2.05 3.43
N VAL A 84 5.43 -1.06 3.38
CA VAL A 84 5.69 0.18 2.65
C VAL A 84 5.36 1.35 3.56
N ILE A 85 6.21 2.37 3.51
CA ILE A 85 6.02 3.60 4.28
C ILE A 85 5.95 4.75 3.29
N PHE A 86 4.91 5.56 3.41
CA PHE A 86 4.76 6.73 2.56
C PHE A 86 3.93 7.80 3.28
N ARG A 87 3.99 9.02 2.76
CA ARG A 87 3.16 10.11 3.26
C ARG A 87 1.89 10.18 2.43
N THR A 88 0.74 10.21 3.12
CA THR A 88 -0.54 10.38 2.45
C THR A 88 -0.62 11.76 1.81
N PRO A 89 -1.38 11.91 0.71
CA PRO A 89 -1.56 13.22 0.09
C PRO A 89 -2.16 14.25 1.06
N ALA A 90 -1.85 15.51 0.81
CA ALA A 90 -2.39 16.60 1.61
C ALA A 90 -3.88 16.82 1.35
N ALA A 91 -4.36 16.49 0.17
CA ALA A 91 -5.77 16.66 -0.19
C ALA A 91 -6.59 15.46 0.26
N PRO A 92 -7.61 15.63 1.09
CA PRO A 92 -8.52 14.54 1.42
C PRO A 92 -9.19 13.99 0.18
N GLY A 93 -9.50 12.71 0.19
CA GLY A 93 -10.15 12.05 -0.94
C GLY A 93 -9.87 10.56 -0.95
N ASP A 94 -10.27 9.91 -2.02
CA ASP A 94 -10.11 8.47 -2.19
C ASP A 94 -8.95 8.23 -3.15
N TYR A 95 -7.98 7.45 -2.69
CA TYR A 95 -6.78 7.14 -3.44
C TYR A 95 -6.71 5.65 -3.72
N TYR A 96 -6.37 5.32 -4.96
CA TYR A 96 -6.40 3.95 -5.47
C TYR A 96 -5.19 3.16 -5.00
N PHE A 97 -5.36 1.86 -4.76
CA PHE A 97 -4.25 0.92 -4.65
C PHE A 97 -4.60 -0.38 -5.38
N TRP A 98 -3.57 -1.07 -5.84
CA TRP A 98 -3.77 -2.34 -6.52
C TRP A 98 -2.54 -3.24 -6.37
N CYS A 99 -2.67 -4.47 -6.87
CA CYS A 99 -1.53 -5.36 -7.07
C CYS A 99 -1.04 -5.17 -8.52
N ASP A 100 0.25 -4.88 -8.68
CA ASP A 100 0.82 -4.64 -10.01
C ASP A 100 0.73 -5.87 -10.91
N VAL A 101 0.68 -7.07 -10.32
CA VAL A 101 0.61 -8.33 -11.08
C VAL A 101 -0.76 -8.52 -11.71
N HIS A 102 -1.82 -8.15 -11.00
CA HIS A 102 -3.20 -8.45 -11.41
C HIS A 102 -3.99 -7.23 -11.83
N GLY A 103 -3.47 -6.03 -11.61
CA GLY A 103 -4.13 -4.80 -12.01
C GLY A 103 -5.46 -4.59 -11.31
N ALA A 104 -6.43 -4.06 -12.04
CA ALA A 104 -7.72 -3.67 -11.48
C ALA A 104 -8.52 -4.84 -10.91
N ALA A 105 -8.19 -6.08 -11.28
CA ALA A 105 -8.84 -7.25 -10.70
C ALA A 105 -8.56 -7.40 -9.21
N MET A 106 -7.50 -6.74 -8.71
CA MET A 106 -7.10 -6.81 -7.31
C MET A 106 -6.76 -5.41 -6.83
N SER A 107 -7.76 -4.70 -6.35
CA SER A 107 -7.62 -3.27 -6.02
C SER A 107 -8.49 -2.87 -4.83
N GLY A 108 -8.25 -1.66 -4.34
CA GLY A 108 -9.00 -1.06 -3.26
C GLY A 108 -8.82 0.44 -3.22
N MET A 109 -9.35 1.05 -2.17
CA MET A 109 -9.28 2.51 -2.00
C MET A 109 -8.81 2.86 -0.59
N LEU A 110 -7.91 3.83 -0.53
CA LEU A 110 -7.47 4.47 0.71
C LEU A 110 -8.24 5.78 0.85
N HIS A 111 -9.06 5.87 1.90
CA HIS A 111 -9.80 7.08 2.20
C HIS A 111 -8.95 7.98 3.08
N VAL A 112 -8.56 9.12 2.53
CA VAL A 112 -7.76 10.12 3.23
C VAL A 112 -8.67 11.24 3.71
N HIS A 113 -8.62 11.53 5.00
CA HIS A 113 -9.50 12.54 5.61
C HIS A 113 -8.76 13.59 6.44
#